data_d5952998cccf6ce732f198a8b6f6bbbe
#
_entry.id   d5952998cccf6ce732f198a8b6f6bbbe
#
_cell.length_a   1.000
_cell.length_b   1.000
_cell.length_c   1.000
_cell.angle_alpha   90.00
_cell.angle_beta   90.00
_cell.angle_gamma   90.00
#
_symmetry.space_group_name_H-M   'P 1'
#
loop_
_entity.id
_entity.type
_entity.pdbx_description
1 polymer ?
#
loop_
_entity_poly.entity_id
_entity_poly.type
_entity_poly.pdbx_seq_one_letter_code
_entity_poly.pdbx_strand_id
1 'polypeptide(L)'
;MTAAARCLLLVLLSAFCAAPGSTFKNPLLPSGPDPWVTSRNGFYYYMNSMGDNLTIWKTRDITDLRHAEKKVVWTAPATGPYSKEIWAPELHFLDGKWYIYFAADAGENEGHRIWVIENPASDPLDGTWTMKGKLADATDKWAIDPSVFENDGRMYVIWSGWEGDVNGVQSIYIARLKNPWTIDGQRVRVSTPEYPWEKVGDLDAQNRIIPMPHVDVNEGPEILEHGDKIFLVFSASGCWTNYYELGMLTAEKSNDLLDPRSWKKSAKPVFWQSPEAQAFGTGHNTFFKSPDGKQDWILYHANPEVNEGCGGRRSPRAQPFTWNADGTPNFGRPIPLDQPIEKPSGTPDAQ
;
A
#
# COMPACT_ATOMS: atom_id res chain seq x y z
N MET A 1 -28.61 -32.38 69.25
CA MET A 1 -27.38 -32.66 68.50
C MET A 1 -27.73 -32.55 67.02
N THR A 2 -27.49 -31.41 66.45
CA THR A 2 -27.78 -31.12 65.02
C THR A 2 -26.47 -31.04 64.26
N ALA A 3 -26.24 -31.96 63.31
CA ALA A 3 -25.08 -32.01 62.42
C ALA A 3 -25.30 -31.08 61.23
N ALA A 4 -24.46 -30.08 61.09
CA ALA A 4 -24.43 -29.18 59.92
C ALA A 4 -23.54 -29.79 58.82
N ALA A 5 -24.12 -30.13 57.67
CA ALA A 5 -23.42 -30.57 56.50
C ALA A 5 -22.85 -29.33 55.75
N ARG A 6 -21.54 -29.24 55.64
CA ARG A 6 -20.86 -28.27 54.79
C ARG A 6 -20.74 -28.83 53.38
N CYS A 7 -21.49 -28.25 52.42
CA CYS A 7 -21.27 -28.45 50.99
C CYS A 7 -20.03 -27.67 50.52
N LEU A 8 -19.01 -28.40 50.08
CA LEU A 8 -17.84 -27.83 49.43
C LEU A 8 -18.16 -27.66 47.91
N LEU A 9 -18.30 -26.42 47.45
CA LEU A 9 -18.49 -26.14 46.04
C LEU A 9 -17.10 -26.12 45.36
N LEU A 10 -16.76 -27.17 44.60
CA LEU A 10 -15.59 -27.19 43.74
C LEU A 10 -15.91 -26.36 42.48
N VAL A 11 -15.29 -25.17 42.35
CA VAL A 11 -15.28 -24.39 41.11
C VAL A 11 -14.17 -24.97 40.23
N LEU A 12 -14.54 -25.74 39.21
CA LEU A 12 -13.65 -26.16 38.14
C LEU A 12 -13.37 -24.95 37.25
N LEU A 13 -12.21 -24.30 37.41
CA LEU A 13 -11.66 -23.39 36.40
C LEU A 13 -11.19 -24.24 35.20
N SER A 14 -12.00 -24.29 34.15
CA SER A 14 -11.56 -24.78 32.84
C SER A 14 -10.64 -23.73 32.23
N ALA A 15 -9.34 -23.97 32.30
CA ALA A 15 -8.38 -23.22 31.50
C ALA A 15 -8.63 -23.54 30.00
N PHE A 16 -9.23 -22.61 29.29
CA PHE A 16 -9.27 -22.65 27.83
C PHE A 16 -7.82 -22.45 27.36
N CYS A 17 -7.10 -23.53 27.08
CA CYS A 17 -5.94 -23.48 26.20
C CYS A 17 -6.47 -23.16 24.79
N ALA A 18 -6.32 -21.92 24.37
CA ALA A 18 -6.50 -21.60 22.96
C ALA A 18 -5.53 -22.48 22.16
N ALA A 19 -6.03 -23.22 21.17
CA ALA A 19 -5.16 -23.92 20.22
C ALA A 19 -4.20 -22.89 19.60
N PRO A 20 -2.91 -23.24 19.40
CA PRO A 20 -1.99 -22.34 18.72
C PRO A 20 -2.59 -21.97 17.36
N GLY A 21 -2.72 -20.66 17.10
CA GLY A 21 -3.22 -20.15 15.83
C GLY A 21 -2.37 -20.68 14.68
N SER A 22 -2.97 -20.83 13.50
CA SER A 22 -2.23 -21.19 12.30
C SER A 22 -1.23 -20.07 11.94
N THR A 23 -0.01 -20.44 11.52
CA THR A 23 1.05 -19.49 11.19
C THR A 23 1.38 -19.47 9.70
N PHE A 24 1.98 -18.39 9.24
CA PHE A 24 2.58 -18.27 7.92
C PHE A 24 4.00 -17.71 8.02
N LYS A 25 4.71 -17.65 6.91
CA LYS A 25 6.00 -16.98 6.78
C LYS A 25 6.00 -16.06 5.58
N ASN A 26 6.65 -14.90 5.70
CA ASN A 26 6.96 -14.06 4.57
C ASN A 26 7.99 -14.73 3.63
N PRO A 27 8.04 -14.39 2.34
CA PRO A 27 7.10 -13.51 1.63
C PRO A 27 5.82 -14.24 1.21
N LEU A 28 4.75 -13.48 1.00
CA LEU A 28 3.46 -14.01 0.55
C LEU A 28 3.52 -14.55 -0.88
N LEU A 29 4.31 -13.90 -1.73
CA LEU A 29 4.65 -14.32 -3.09
C LEU A 29 6.17 -14.15 -3.32
N PRO A 30 6.78 -14.91 -4.24
CA PRO A 30 8.20 -14.75 -4.59
C PRO A 30 8.53 -13.39 -5.18
N SER A 31 7.55 -12.78 -5.87
CA SER A 31 7.60 -11.45 -6.49
C SER A 31 6.24 -10.80 -6.39
N GLY A 32 6.20 -9.52 -6.15
CA GLY A 32 5.00 -8.71 -6.06
C GLY A 32 5.37 -7.27 -5.69
N PRO A 33 6.03 -6.54 -6.62
CA PRO A 33 6.34 -5.13 -6.41
C PRO A 33 5.06 -4.31 -6.33
N ASP A 34 5.10 -3.24 -5.53
CA ASP A 34 4.03 -2.27 -5.38
C ASP A 34 2.70 -2.95 -4.97
N PRO A 35 2.69 -3.67 -3.83
CA PRO A 35 1.56 -4.48 -3.42
C PRO A 35 0.41 -3.61 -2.93
N TRP A 36 -0.79 -3.94 -3.38
CA TRP A 36 -2.04 -3.35 -2.91
C TRP A 36 -2.99 -4.43 -2.38
N VAL A 37 -3.76 -4.12 -1.35
CA VAL A 37 -4.83 -4.98 -0.85
C VAL A 37 -6.04 -4.17 -0.41
N THR A 38 -7.22 -4.64 -0.79
CA THR A 38 -8.50 -4.17 -0.25
C THR A 38 -9.35 -5.35 0.18
N SER A 39 -10.35 -5.12 1.02
CA SER A 39 -11.25 -6.17 1.51
C SER A 39 -12.71 -5.81 1.31
N ARG A 40 -13.51 -6.78 0.86
CA ARG A 40 -14.96 -6.63 0.71
C ARG A 40 -15.66 -7.98 0.77
N ASN A 41 -16.82 -8.04 1.45
CA ASN A 41 -17.67 -9.22 1.54
C ASN A 41 -16.94 -10.48 2.04
N GLY A 42 -15.99 -10.31 2.96
CA GLY A 42 -15.21 -11.41 3.54
C GLY A 42 -14.12 -11.98 2.61
N PHE A 43 -13.77 -11.26 1.54
CA PHE A 43 -12.63 -11.55 0.70
C PHE A 43 -11.62 -10.42 0.73
N TYR A 44 -10.35 -10.76 0.60
CA TYR A 44 -9.26 -9.87 0.23
C TYR A 44 -9.06 -9.93 -1.28
N TYR A 45 -8.78 -8.77 -1.86
CA TYR A 45 -8.40 -8.61 -3.25
C TYR A 45 -7.01 -7.97 -3.27
N TYR A 46 -6.05 -8.69 -3.82
CA TYR A 46 -4.67 -8.26 -3.90
C TYR A 46 -4.29 -7.93 -5.33
N MET A 47 -3.47 -6.91 -5.52
CA MET A 47 -2.84 -6.53 -6.78
C MET A 47 -1.37 -6.17 -6.57
N ASN A 48 -0.59 -6.19 -7.64
CA ASN A 48 0.78 -5.67 -7.70
C ASN A 48 1.14 -5.30 -9.14
N SER A 49 2.25 -4.60 -9.33
CA SER A 49 2.76 -4.25 -10.67
C SER A 49 3.13 -5.51 -11.46
N MET A 50 2.55 -5.65 -12.65
CA MET A 50 2.78 -6.75 -13.60
C MET A 50 3.47 -6.29 -14.87
N GLY A 51 3.52 -4.97 -15.12
CA GLY A 51 4.20 -4.33 -16.25
C GLY A 51 3.40 -4.24 -17.53
N ASP A 52 2.50 -5.18 -17.82
CA ASP A 52 1.71 -5.25 -19.07
C ASP A 52 0.22 -5.57 -18.88
N ASN A 53 -0.19 -5.88 -17.66
CA ASN A 53 -1.56 -6.26 -17.36
C ASN A 53 -1.97 -5.88 -15.94
N LEU A 54 -3.28 -5.94 -15.68
CA LEU A 54 -3.88 -5.81 -14.36
C LEU A 54 -4.42 -7.16 -13.94
N THR A 55 -3.88 -7.71 -12.87
CA THR A 55 -4.23 -9.01 -12.32
C THR A 55 -4.77 -8.84 -10.90
N ILE A 56 -5.87 -9.49 -10.59
CA ILE A 56 -6.46 -9.55 -9.24
C ILE A 56 -6.29 -10.96 -8.68
N TRP A 57 -5.85 -11.05 -7.43
CA TRP A 57 -5.93 -12.26 -6.60
C TRP A 57 -7.06 -12.08 -5.61
N LYS A 58 -7.95 -13.05 -5.50
CA LYS A 58 -9.08 -13.07 -4.57
C LYS A 58 -8.94 -14.22 -3.60
N THR A 59 -8.97 -13.94 -2.31
CA THR A 59 -8.81 -14.97 -1.27
C THR A 59 -9.55 -14.58 0.01
N ARG A 60 -9.83 -15.56 0.88
CA ARG A 60 -10.26 -15.33 2.27
C ARG A 60 -9.09 -15.30 3.24
N ASP A 61 -7.92 -15.75 2.81
CA ASP A 61 -6.68 -15.78 3.57
C ASP A 61 -5.58 -15.03 2.80
N ILE A 62 -5.33 -13.79 3.16
CA ILE A 62 -4.30 -12.94 2.51
C ILE A 62 -2.88 -13.54 2.67
N THR A 63 -2.67 -14.39 3.66
CA THR A 63 -1.37 -15.01 3.90
C THR A 63 -1.11 -16.22 2.98
N ASP A 64 -2.10 -16.63 2.20
CA ASP A 64 -2.02 -17.73 1.24
C ASP A 64 -2.34 -17.26 -0.20
N LEU A 65 -1.67 -16.20 -0.66
CA LEU A 65 -1.82 -15.69 -2.02
C LEU A 65 -1.42 -16.69 -3.12
N ARG A 66 -0.60 -17.69 -2.78
CA ARG A 66 -0.17 -18.71 -3.75
C ARG A 66 -1.31 -19.58 -4.24
N HIS A 67 -2.32 -19.81 -3.39
CA HIS A 67 -3.51 -20.60 -3.71
C HIS A 67 -4.75 -19.74 -3.96
N ALA A 68 -4.62 -18.41 -3.97
CA ALA A 68 -5.70 -17.49 -4.26
C ALA A 68 -6.23 -17.67 -5.69
N GLU A 69 -7.52 -17.47 -5.88
CA GLU A 69 -8.10 -17.31 -7.23
C GLU A 69 -7.43 -16.10 -7.91
N LYS A 70 -6.88 -16.32 -9.11
CA LYS A 70 -6.10 -15.31 -9.83
C LYS A 70 -6.67 -15.10 -11.23
N LYS A 71 -6.90 -13.84 -11.60
CA LYS A 71 -7.41 -13.47 -12.93
C LYS A 71 -6.75 -12.22 -13.49
N VAL A 72 -6.29 -12.29 -14.73
CA VAL A 72 -5.97 -11.10 -15.53
C VAL A 72 -7.30 -10.47 -15.92
N VAL A 73 -7.58 -9.28 -15.42
CA VAL A 73 -8.84 -8.56 -15.65
C VAL A 73 -8.75 -7.53 -16.77
N TRP A 74 -7.55 -7.09 -17.08
CA TRP A 74 -7.27 -6.17 -18.18
C TRP A 74 -5.84 -6.35 -18.68
N THR A 75 -5.62 -6.17 -19.99
CA THR A 75 -4.30 -6.23 -20.64
C THR A 75 -4.06 -4.93 -21.38
N ALA A 76 -2.85 -4.39 -21.28
CA ALA A 76 -2.46 -3.20 -21.98
C ALA A 76 -2.59 -3.37 -23.51
N PRO A 77 -3.09 -2.35 -24.24
CA PRO A 77 -3.13 -2.41 -25.70
C PRO A 77 -1.70 -2.42 -26.28
N ALA A 78 -1.55 -2.89 -27.52
CA ALA A 78 -0.23 -2.97 -28.16
C ALA A 78 0.44 -1.59 -28.32
N THR A 79 -0.34 -0.53 -28.48
CA THR A 79 0.10 0.85 -28.66
C THR A 79 -0.85 1.83 -27.99
N GLY A 80 -0.38 3.05 -27.75
CA GLY A 80 -1.18 4.13 -27.15
C GLY A 80 -0.58 4.62 -25.84
N PRO A 81 -1.20 5.64 -25.23
CA PRO A 81 -0.61 6.35 -24.09
C PRO A 81 -0.62 5.56 -22.77
N TYR A 82 -1.17 4.35 -22.73
CA TYR A 82 -1.22 3.43 -21.58
C TYR A 82 -0.89 2.01 -22.00
N SER A 83 0.02 1.85 -22.95
CA SER A 83 0.35 0.55 -23.54
C SER A 83 1.58 -0.10 -22.93
N LYS A 84 2.31 0.61 -22.07
CA LYS A 84 3.57 0.15 -21.47
C LYS A 84 3.61 0.52 -19.99
N GLU A 85 4.51 -0.16 -19.28
CA GLU A 85 4.92 0.16 -17.92
C GLU A 85 3.72 0.35 -16.98
N ILE A 86 2.86 -0.68 -16.91
CA ILE A 86 1.68 -0.70 -16.05
C ILE A 86 2.15 -0.89 -14.61
N TRP A 87 2.13 0.19 -13.81
CA TRP A 87 2.68 0.21 -12.45
C TRP A 87 1.63 0.52 -11.39
N ALA A 88 1.90 0.05 -10.18
CA ALA A 88 1.21 0.36 -8.93
C ALA A 88 -0.33 0.40 -9.07
N PRO A 89 -0.98 -0.71 -9.47
CA PRO A 89 -2.42 -0.75 -9.58
C PRO A 89 -3.09 -0.83 -8.21
N GLU A 90 -4.10 -0.01 -7.99
CA GLU A 90 -4.95 -0.03 -6.79
C GLU A 90 -6.41 -0.26 -7.12
N LEU A 91 -7.04 -1.19 -6.41
CA LEU A 91 -8.44 -1.59 -6.57
C LEU A 91 -9.32 -0.96 -5.49
N HIS A 92 -10.25 -0.12 -5.88
CA HIS A 92 -11.17 0.58 -4.98
C HIS A 92 -12.64 0.28 -5.32
N PHE A 93 -13.50 0.21 -4.31
CA PHE A 93 -14.94 0.13 -4.48
C PHE A 93 -15.58 1.45 -4.06
N LEU A 94 -16.01 2.25 -5.03
CA LEU A 94 -16.53 3.60 -4.87
C LEU A 94 -17.87 3.71 -5.60
N ASP A 95 -18.83 4.44 -5.03
CA ASP A 95 -20.15 4.68 -5.66
C ASP A 95 -20.82 3.41 -6.22
N GLY A 96 -20.64 2.27 -5.53
CA GLY A 96 -21.27 1.00 -5.91
C GLY A 96 -20.58 0.25 -7.06
N LYS A 97 -19.39 0.66 -7.48
CA LYS A 97 -18.62 0.06 -8.57
C LYS A 97 -17.15 -0.14 -8.17
N TRP A 98 -16.45 -0.98 -8.93
CA TRP A 98 -15.02 -1.17 -8.81
C TRP A 98 -14.26 -0.25 -9.76
N TYR A 99 -13.17 0.30 -9.28
CA TYR A 99 -12.22 1.10 -10.03
C TYR A 99 -10.81 0.56 -9.82
N ILE A 100 -10.02 0.52 -10.88
CA ILE A 100 -8.58 0.32 -10.77
C ILE A 100 -7.91 1.59 -11.26
N TYR A 101 -7.04 2.13 -10.43
CA TYR A 101 -6.15 3.24 -10.74
C TYR A 101 -4.76 2.66 -10.94
N PHE A 102 -4.05 3.12 -11.96
CA PHE A 102 -2.70 2.64 -12.26
C PHE A 102 -1.92 3.69 -13.03
N ALA A 103 -0.59 3.64 -12.96
CA ALA A 103 0.28 4.44 -13.81
C ALA A 103 0.62 3.68 -15.08
N ALA A 104 0.72 4.39 -16.20
CA ALA A 104 1.16 3.82 -17.47
C ALA A 104 1.65 4.90 -18.44
N ASP A 105 2.43 4.48 -19.43
CA ASP A 105 2.94 5.31 -20.51
C ASP A 105 2.88 4.63 -21.89
N ALA A 106 3.60 5.19 -22.86
CA ALA A 106 3.75 4.66 -24.22
C ALA A 106 5.15 4.04 -24.48
N GLY A 107 5.98 3.91 -23.42
CA GLY A 107 7.36 3.43 -23.45
C GLY A 107 8.42 4.50 -23.17
N GLU A 108 7.99 5.72 -22.82
CA GLU A 108 8.87 6.81 -22.41
C GLU A 108 8.45 7.30 -21.03
N ASN A 109 9.35 7.18 -20.04
CA ASN A 109 9.05 7.47 -18.64
C ASN A 109 8.37 8.83 -18.41
N GLU A 110 8.74 9.87 -19.15
CA GLU A 110 8.15 11.21 -19.06
C GLU A 110 6.66 11.22 -19.42
N GLY A 111 6.21 10.18 -20.13
CA GLY A 111 4.82 9.96 -20.53
C GLY A 111 3.90 9.44 -19.45
N HIS A 112 4.43 8.99 -18.29
CA HIS A 112 3.61 8.40 -17.24
C HIS A 112 2.49 9.33 -16.78
N ARG A 113 1.28 8.77 -16.73
CA ARG A 113 0.06 9.38 -16.21
C ARG A 113 -0.76 8.33 -15.47
N ILE A 114 -1.66 8.79 -14.65
CA ILE A 114 -2.65 7.95 -13.98
C ILE A 114 -3.80 7.67 -14.93
N TRP A 115 -4.19 6.39 -15.01
CA TRP A 115 -5.31 5.90 -15.80
C TRP A 115 -6.31 5.21 -14.89
N VAL A 116 -7.59 5.25 -15.26
CA VAL A 116 -8.69 4.69 -14.48
C VAL A 116 -9.54 3.78 -15.34
N ILE A 117 -9.82 2.58 -14.86
CA ILE A 117 -10.81 1.67 -15.41
C ILE A 117 -11.91 1.38 -14.41
N GLU A 118 -13.14 1.14 -14.89
CA GLU A 118 -14.36 0.91 -14.11
C GLU A 118 -14.96 -0.46 -14.41
N ASN A 119 -15.47 -1.13 -13.39
CA ASN A 119 -16.26 -2.36 -13.53
C ASN A 119 -17.53 -2.29 -12.63
N PRO A 120 -18.75 -2.36 -13.18
CA PRO A 120 -19.99 -2.31 -12.41
C PRO A 120 -20.39 -3.66 -11.80
N ALA A 121 -19.67 -4.75 -12.03
CA ALA A 121 -19.99 -6.06 -11.49
C ALA A 121 -19.86 -6.08 -9.96
N SER A 122 -20.58 -6.98 -9.30
CA SER A 122 -20.51 -7.17 -7.84
C SER A 122 -19.17 -7.77 -7.39
N ASP A 123 -18.55 -8.58 -8.25
CA ASP A 123 -17.22 -9.17 -8.06
C ASP A 123 -16.26 -8.57 -9.10
N PRO A 124 -15.09 -8.04 -8.71
CA PRO A 124 -14.17 -7.43 -9.66
C PRO A 124 -13.52 -8.44 -10.62
N LEU A 125 -13.61 -9.73 -10.32
CA LEU A 125 -13.15 -10.79 -11.23
C LEU A 125 -14.16 -11.05 -12.36
N ASP A 126 -15.40 -10.63 -12.21
CA ASP A 126 -16.45 -10.78 -13.21
C ASP A 126 -16.65 -9.50 -14.02
N GLY A 127 -17.48 -9.60 -15.06
CA GLY A 127 -17.87 -8.45 -15.89
C GLY A 127 -16.77 -7.95 -16.80
N THR A 128 -16.93 -6.69 -17.22
CA THR A 128 -16.03 -6.02 -18.17
C THR A 128 -15.48 -4.73 -17.57
N TRP A 129 -14.19 -4.56 -17.64
CA TRP A 129 -13.50 -3.34 -17.26
C TRP A 129 -13.48 -2.34 -18.42
N THR A 130 -13.90 -1.12 -18.16
CA THR A 130 -14.02 -0.05 -19.16
C THR A 130 -13.10 1.10 -18.82
N MET A 131 -12.27 1.53 -19.78
CA MET A 131 -11.40 2.69 -19.63
C MET A 131 -12.23 3.96 -19.42
N LYS A 132 -11.98 4.67 -18.33
CA LYS A 132 -12.60 5.97 -18.03
C LYS A 132 -11.73 7.14 -18.54
N GLY A 133 -10.46 6.90 -18.72
CA GLY A 133 -9.50 7.87 -19.22
C GLY A 133 -8.37 8.21 -18.26
N LYS A 134 -7.67 9.27 -18.57
CA LYS A 134 -6.58 9.82 -17.78
C LYS A 134 -7.12 10.61 -16.59
N LEU A 135 -6.56 10.37 -15.40
CA LEU A 135 -6.82 11.16 -14.20
C LEU A 135 -5.69 12.18 -14.02
N ALA A 136 -5.95 13.41 -14.38
CA ALA A 136 -5.01 14.51 -14.28
C ALA A 136 -5.72 15.82 -13.95
N ASP A 137 -5.03 16.74 -13.32
CA ASP A 137 -5.47 18.13 -13.22
C ASP A 137 -5.10 18.92 -14.49
N ALA A 138 -5.42 20.21 -14.52
CA ALA A 138 -5.17 21.05 -15.70
C ALA A 138 -3.67 21.19 -16.06
N THR A 139 -2.74 20.86 -15.15
CA THR A 139 -1.30 20.92 -15.42
C THR A 139 -0.77 19.74 -16.21
N ASP A 140 -1.46 18.60 -16.15
CA ASP A 140 -1.15 17.34 -16.86
C ASP A 140 0.32 16.93 -16.76
N LYS A 141 0.85 16.93 -15.55
CA LYS A 141 2.25 16.56 -15.30
C LYS A 141 2.39 15.05 -15.06
N TRP A 142 3.63 14.59 -15.11
CA TRP A 142 4.01 13.24 -14.75
C TRP A 142 3.41 12.82 -13.40
N ALA A 143 2.84 11.62 -13.34
CA ALA A 143 2.13 11.12 -12.18
C ALA A 143 2.13 9.59 -12.13
N ILE A 144 2.46 9.04 -10.95
CA ILE A 144 2.44 7.60 -10.65
C ILE A 144 1.86 7.36 -9.25
N ASP A 145 1.62 6.09 -8.90
CA ASP A 145 1.23 5.62 -7.57
C ASP A 145 -0.02 6.33 -7.04
N PRO A 146 -1.13 6.25 -7.75
CA PRO A 146 -2.37 6.87 -7.32
C PRO A 146 -3.05 6.08 -6.21
N SER A 147 -3.44 6.72 -5.09
CA SER A 147 -4.34 6.16 -4.10
C SER A 147 -5.56 7.05 -3.89
N VAL A 148 -6.74 6.46 -3.68
CA VAL A 148 -8.01 7.18 -3.51
C VAL A 148 -8.63 6.88 -2.16
N PHE A 149 -9.09 7.93 -1.48
CA PHE A 149 -9.74 7.79 -0.19
C PHE A 149 -10.90 8.77 -0.02
N GLU A 150 -11.74 8.51 0.97
CA GLU A 150 -12.84 9.38 1.36
C GLU A 150 -12.58 9.99 2.74
N ASN A 151 -12.85 11.28 2.90
CA ASN A 151 -12.85 11.94 4.19
C ASN A 151 -14.01 12.96 4.24
N ASP A 152 -14.82 12.90 5.28
CA ASP A 152 -15.98 13.76 5.49
C ASP A 152 -16.91 13.83 4.25
N GLY A 153 -17.20 12.65 3.65
CA GLY A 153 -18.07 12.53 2.48
C GLY A 153 -17.52 13.14 1.19
N ARG A 154 -16.22 13.38 1.13
CA ARG A 154 -15.50 13.90 -0.04
C ARG A 154 -14.44 12.92 -0.47
N MET A 155 -14.36 12.67 -1.78
CA MET A 155 -13.31 11.86 -2.36
C MET A 155 -12.06 12.69 -2.64
N TYR A 156 -10.91 12.09 -2.40
CA TYR A 156 -9.59 12.63 -2.69
C TYR A 156 -8.74 11.60 -3.42
N VAL A 157 -7.82 12.09 -4.23
CA VAL A 157 -6.73 11.27 -4.80
C VAL A 157 -5.39 11.84 -4.34
N ILE A 158 -4.47 10.97 -3.96
CA ILE A 158 -3.07 11.26 -3.66
C ILE A 158 -2.20 10.50 -4.66
N TRP A 159 -1.05 11.06 -5.00
CA TRP A 159 -0.12 10.43 -5.96
C TRP A 159 1.29 11.00 -5.86
N SER A 160 2.25 10.32 -6.45
CA SER A 160 3.59 10.85 -6.71
C SER A 160 3.64 11.59 -8.04
N GLY A 161 4.24 12.77 -8.07
CA GLY A 161 4.29 13.58 -9.30
C GLY A 161 5.47 14.55 -9.37
N TRP A 162 5.73 15.03 -10.58
CA TRP A 162 6.68 16.11 -10.80
C TRP A 162 5.99 17.47 -10.75
N GLU A 163 6.71 18.48 -10.32
CA GLU A 163 6.22 19.86 -10.36
C GLU A 163 6.21 20.41 -11.80
N GLY A 164 7.29 20.16 -12.54
CA GLY A 164 7.50 20.56 -13.94
C GLY A 164 7.56 19.36 -14.87
N ASP A 165 8.47 19.43 -15.83
CA ASP A 165 8.65 18.42 -16.89
C ASP A 165 10.03 17.73 -16.80
N VAL A 166 10.75 17.94 -15.70
CA VAL A 166 12.10 17.41 -15.48
C VAL A 166 12.07 16.40 -14.35
N ASN A 167 12.61 15.22 -14.62
CA ASN A 167 12.84 14.20 -13.60
C ASN A 167 14.00 14.62 -12.69
N GLY A 168 13.69 14.99 -11.46
CA GLY A 168 14.65 15.40 -10.45
C GLY A 168 14.11 15.34 -9.04
N VAL A 169 12.82 15.60 -8.87
CA VAL A 169 12.12 15.52 -7.60
C VAL A 169 10.73 14.95 -7.81
N GLN A 170 10.43 13.86 -7.10
CA GLN A 170 9.09 13.33 -6.97
C GLN A 170 8.48 13.81 -5.65
N SER A 171 7.30 14.39 -5.70
CA SER A 171 6.58 14.95 -4.56
C SER A 171 5.20 14.33 -4.45
N ILE A 172 4.64 14.28 -3.23
CA ILE A 172 3.26 13.83 -3.04
C ILE A 172 2.30 14.98 -3.26
N TYR A 173 1.32 14.75 -4.11
CA TYR A 173 0.21 15.64 -4.39
C TYR A 173 -1.09 15.06 -3.89
N ILE A 174 -2.04 15.95 -3.58
CA ILE A 174 -3.43 15.65 -3.27
C ILE A 174 -4.34 16.51 -4.12
N ALA A 175 -5.48 15.97 -4.52
CA ALA A 175 -6.57 16.72 -5.14
C ALA A 175 -7.93 16.16 -4.73
N ARG A 176 -8.97 17.00 -4.79
CA ARG A 176 -10.35 16.53 -4.66
C ARG A 176 -10.81 15.85 -5.93
N LEU A 177 -11.63 14.82 -5.79
CA LEU A 177 -12.34 14.20 -6.90
C LEU A 177 -13.79 14.67 -6.95
N LYS A 178 -14.28 15.01 -8.15
CA LYS A 178 -15.69 15.28 -8.45
C LYS A 178 -16.48 13.98 -8.61
N ASN A 179 -15.84 12.96 -9.11
CA ASN A 179 -16.28 11.58 -9.28
C ASN A 179 -15.03 10.70 -9.35
N PRO A 180 -15.11 9.37 -9.32
CA PRO A 180 -13.93 8.50 -9.25
C PRO A 180 -12.87 8.67 -10.35
N TRP A 181 -13.13 9.36 -11.43
CA TRP A 181 -12.18 9.55 -12.55
C TRP A 181 -11.97 11.01 -12.98
N THR A 182 -12.40 11.99 -12.15
CA THR A 182 -12.28 13.42 -12.52
C THR A 182 -11.80 14.23 -11.34
N ILE A 183 -10.65 14.88 -11.46
CA ILE A 183 -10.14 15.83 -10.47
C ILE A 183 -11.01 17.09 -10.48
N ASP A 184 -11.34 17.61 -9.28
CA ASP A 184 -12.04 18.85 -9.05
C ASP A 184 -11.06 19.93 -8.56
N GLY A 185 -10.67 20.82 -9.45
CA GLY A 185 -9.74 21.91 -9.17
C GLY A 185 -8.27 21.57 -9.50
N GLN A 186 -7.37 22.12 -8.71
CA GLN A 186 -5.92 21.98 -8.89
C GLN A 186 -5.33 21.00 -7.87
N ARG A 187 -4.21 20.37 -8.24
CA ARG A 187 -3.40 19.59 -7.32
C ARG A 187 -2.71 20.47 -6.30
N VAL A 188 -2.54 19.95 -5.09
CA VAL A 188 -1.80 20.58 -4.01
C VAL A 188 -0.65 19.69 -3.59
N ARG A 189 0.56 20.21 -3.50
CA ARG A 189 1.73 19.48 -3.02
C ARG A 189 1.72 19.45 -1.49
N VAL A 190 1.68 18.25 -0.89
CA VAL A 190 1.64 18.05 0.56
C VAL A 190 2.95 17.47 1.12
N SER A 191 3.79 16.86 0.28
CA SER A 191 5.13 16.42 0.65
C SER A 191 6.10 16.60 -0.50
N THR A 192 7.35 16.93 -0.15
CA THR A 192 8.51 16.89 -1.04
C THR A 192 9.69 16.34 -0.24
N PRO A 193 10.67 15.64 -0.83
CA PRO A 193 11.87 15.21 -0.12
C PRO A 193 12.56 16.37 0.60
N GLU A 194 12.64 16.29 1.91
CA GLU A 194 13.14 17.36 2.79
C GLU A 194 14.37 16.91 3.58
N TYR A 195 14.25 15.74 4.20
CA TYR A 195 15.29 15.19 5.06
C TYR A 195 16.34 14.39 4.27
N PRO A 196 17.60 14.29 4.78
CA PRO A 196 18.66 13.52 4.09
C PRO A 196 18.28 12.06 3.78
N TRP A 197 17.51 11.41 4.65
CA TRP A 197 17.06 10.04 4.45
C TRP A 197 16.03 9.88 3.31
N GLU A 198 15.38 10.96 2.89
CA GLU A 198 14.46 10.96 1.73
C GLU A 198 15.18 11.16 0.38
N LYS A 199 16.50 11.37 0.40
CA LYS A 199 17.27 11.87 -0.76
C LYS A 199 18.37 10.92 -1.22
N VAL A 200 18.27 9.64 -0.93
CA VAL A 200 19.21 8.65 -1.43
C VAL A 200 18.76 8.17 -2.81
N GLY A 201 19.45 8.58 -3.87
CA GLY A 201 18.99 8.36 -5.24
C GLY A 201 20.10 8.21 -6.30
N ASP A 202 21.37 8.22 -5.93
CA ASP A 202 22.49 8.34 -6.86
C ASP A 202 23.04 7.02 -7.43
N LEU A 203 22.70 5.88 -6.79
CA LEU A 203 23.35 4.60 -7.10
C LEU A 203 22.34 3.59 -7.62
N ASP A 204 22.78 2.81 -8.62
CA ASP A 204 22.04 1.63 -9.01
C ASP A 204 22.17 0.50 -7.96
N ALA A 205 21.40 -0.58 -8.18
CA ALA A 205 21.35 -1.74 -7.27
C ALA A 205 22.70 -2.42 -7.03
N GLN A 206 23.69 -2.20 -7.90
CA GLN A 206 25.04 -2.75 -7.78
C GLN A 206 26.05 -1.75 -7.23
N ASN A 207 25.59 -0.63 -6.65
CA ASN A 207 26.42 0.48 -6.20
C ASN A 207 27.31 1.08 -7.32
N ARG A 208 26.88 0.96 -8.56
CA ARG A 208 27.57 1.60 -9.70
C ARG A 208 27.09 3.03 -9.81
N ILE A 209 28.03 3.93 -10.02
CA ILE A 209 27.69 5.28 -10.46
C ILE A 209 27.22 5.14 -11.92
N ILE A 210 25.93 5.28 -12.12
CA ILE A 210 25.35 5.37 -13.45
C ILE A 210 25.09 6.84 -13.78
N PRO A 211 25.18 7.24 -15.05
CA PRO A 211 24.83 8.58 -15.45
C PRO A 211 23.31 8.78 -15.44
N MET A 212 22.69 8.48 -14.29
CA MET A 212 21.31 8.82 -14.03
C MET A 212 21.27 10.14 -13.29
N PRO A 213 20.31 11.02 -13.61
CA PRO A 213 20.10 12.20 -12.80
C PRO A 213 19.80 11.76 -11.37
N HIS A 214 20.33 12.49 -10.40
CA HIS A 214 19.93 12.35 -9.01
C HIS A 214 18.43 12.65 -8.91
N VAL A 215 17.67 11.76 -8.31
CA VAL A 215 16.22 11.93 -8.09
C VAL A 215 15.91 11.79 -6.62
N ASP A 216 15.42 12.87 -6.03
CA ASP A 216 14.85 12.87 -4.70
C ASP A 216 13.42 12.34 -4.76
N VAL A 217 13.06 11.35 -3.95
CA VAL A 217 11.81 10.61 -4.11
C VAL A 217 10.94 10.65 -2.86
N ASN A 218 9.67 11.07 -3.06
CA ASN A 218 8.52 10.68 -2.23
C ASN A 218 7.49 10.06 -3.18
N GLU A 219 7.13 8.77 -2.98
CA GLU A 219 6.19 8.03 -3.83
C GLU A 219 5.37 7.01 -3.04
N GLY A 220 4.50 6.23 -3.71
CA GLY A 220 3.69 5.19 -3.09
C GLY A 220 2.88 5.67 -1.88
N PRO A 221 2.14 6.80 -1.97
CA PRO A 221 1.40 7.33 -0.85
C PRO A 221 0.17 6.50 -0.53
N GLU A 222 -0.04 6.18 0.74
CA GLU A 222 -1.18 5.42 1.23
C GLU A 222 -1.80 6.08 2.45
N ILE A 223 -3.12 6.02 2.59
CA ILE A 223 -3.85 6.57 3.74
C ILE A 223 -4.09 5.51 4.79
N LEU A 224 -3.84 5.89 6.05
CA LEU A 224 -4.19 5.13 7.24
C LEU A 224 -4.96 6.05 8.20
N GLU A 225 -6.05 5.54 8.76
CA GLU A 225 -6.90 6.30 9.68
C GLU A 225 -6.96 5.67 11.07
N HIS A 226 -6.91 6.52 12.11
CA HIS A 226 -7.12 6.07 13.48
C HIS A 226 -7.68 7.21 14.35
N GLY A 227 -8.82 6.96 15.00
CA GLY A 227 -9.52 7.98 15.77
C GLY A 227 -9.83 9.22 14.91
N ASP A 228 -9.43 10.38 15.37
CA ASP A 228 -9.62 11.66 14.67
C ASP A 228 -8.45 12.00 13.73
N LYS A 229 -7.45 11.13 13.62
CA LYS A 229 -6.24 11.35 12.80
C LYS A 229 -6.30 10.62 11.48
N ILE A 230 -5.67 11.24 10.51
CA ILE A 230 -5.38 10.69 9.20
C ILE A 230 -3.86 10.76 8.96
N PHE A 231 -3.30 9.65 8.53
CA PHE A 231 -1.89 9.50 8.21
C PHE A 231 -1.74 9.24 6.72
N LEU A 232 -0.85 9.99 6.06
CA LEU A 232 -0.40 9.70 4.72
C LEU A 232 1.00 9.09 4.86
N VAL A 233 1.09 7.78 4.66
CA VAL A 233 2.35 7.03 4.69
C VAL A 233 2.85 6.92 3.27
N PHE A 234 4.12 7.23 3.04
CA PHE A 234 4.71 7.30 1.71
C PHE A 234 6.10 6.67 1.72
N SER A 235 6.58 6.27 0.57
CA SER A 235 7.94 5.79 0.38
C SER A 235 8.88 6.93 0.01
N ALA A 236 10.09 6.88 0.52
CA ALA A 236 11.11 7.88 0.28
C ALA A 236 12.44 7.26 -0.12
N SER A 237 13.29 8.02 -0.79
CA SER A 237 14.49 7.59 -1.49
C SER A 237 14.19 6.75 -2.72
N GLY A 238 15.16 6.53 -3.59
CA GLY A 238 14.95 5.73 -4.80
C GLY A 238 14.75 4.25 -4.53
N CYS A 239 13.74 3.61 -5.11
CA CYS A 239 13.51 2.16 -5.00
C CYS A 239 14.70 1.33 -5.55
N TRP A 240 15.58 1.95 -6.34
CA TRP A 240 16.84 1.35 -6.84
C TRP A 240 17.96 1.32 -5.79
N THR A 241 17.69 1.82 -4.58
CA THR A 241 18.62 1.79 -3.45
C THR A 241 18.13 0.87 -2.34
N ASN A 242 19.01 0.53 -1.39
CA ASN A 242 18.60 -0.20 -0.19
C ASN A 242 17.86 0.69 0.82
N TYR A 243 17.85 2.01 0.61
CA TYR A 243 17.33 3.03 1.52
C TYR A 243 15.92 3.50 1.17
N TYR A 244 15.23 2.77 0.32
CA TYR A 244 13.80 2.94 0.12
C TYR A 244 13.08 2.59 1.42
N GLU A 245 12.41 3.56 2.03
CA GLU A 245 11.85 3.43 3.37
C GLU A 245 10.62 4.32 3.55
N LEU A 246 9.81 4.07 4.60
CA LEU A 246 8.54 4.76 4.77
C LEU A 246 8.69 6.04 5.60
N GLY A 247 8.14 7.12 5.06
CA GLY A 247 7.83 8.37 5.76
C GLY A 247 6.36 8.49 6.10
N MET A 248 6.01 9.53 6.86
CA MET A 248 4.61 9.74 7.27
C MET A 248 4.31 11.24 7.44
N LEU A 249 3.16 11.64 6.92
CA LEU A 249 2.48 12.90 7.27
C LEU A 249 1.30 12.58 8.18
N THR A 250 1.02 13.47 9.13
CA THR A 250 -0.12 13.36 10.05
C THR A 250 -0.97 14.62 9.95
N ALA A 251 -2.29 14.46 9.86
CA ALA A 251 -3.26 15.53 9.96
C ALA A 251 -4.45 15.09 10.83
N GLU A 252 -5.26 16.06 11.28
CA GLU A 252 -6.57 15.77 11.86
C GLU A 252 -7.60 15.66 10.72
N LYS A 253 -8.51 14.68 10.79
CA LYS A 253 -9.56 14.46 9.78
C LYS A 253 -10.44 15.68 9.54
N SER A 254 -10.61 16.52 10.55
CA SER A 254 -11.39 17.76 10.49
C SER A 254 -10.70 18.92 9.80
N ASN A 255 -9.39 18.79 9.51
CA ASN A 255 -8.64 19.83 8.83
C ASN A 255 -8.97 19.89 7.34
N ASP A 256 -8.68 21.04 6.71
CA ASP A 256 -8.65 21.10 5.25
C ASP A 256 -7.42 20.34 4.74
N LEU A 257 -7.66 19.15 4.16
CA LEU A 257 -6.58 18.29 3.66
C LEU A 257 -5.91 18.86 2.40
N LEU A 258 -6.52 19.86 1.75
CA LEU A 258 -5.91 20.60 0.64
C LEU A 258 -5.03 21.77 1.12
N ASP A 259 -4.96 22.05 2.42
CA ASP A 259 -3.98 22.97 2.96
C ASP A 259 -2.71 22.22 3.37
N PRO A 260 -1.55 22.46 2.74
CA PRO A 260 -0.30 21.76 3.10
C PRO A 260 0.09 21.94 4.58
N ARG A 261 -0.34 23.04 5.22
CA ARG A 261 -0.09 23.32 6.64
C ARG A 261 -0.85 22.39 7.58
N SER A 262 -1.89 21.71 7.10
CA SER A 262 -2.61 20.69 7.86
C SER A 262 -1.78 19.44 8.11
N TRP A 263 -0.76 19.21 7.29
CA TRP A 263 0.07 18.01 7.31
C TRP A 263 1.40 18.25 8.04
N LYS A 264 1.69 17.40 9.02
CA LYS A 264 2.94 17.42 9.77
C LYS A 264 3.79 16.20 9.39
N LYS A 265 4.95 16.44 8.78
CA LYS A 265 5.88 15.38 8.38
C LYS A 265 6.70 14.86 9.57
N SER A 266 6.88 13.55 9.64
CA SER A 266 7.83 12.89 10.54
C SER A 266 9.27 13.20 10.12
N ALA A 267 10.12 13.64 11.05
CA ALA A 267 11.52 13.95 10.77
C ALA A 267 12.40 12.71 10.58
N LYS A 268 11.87 11.52 10.88
CA LYS A 268 12.56 10.23 10.75
C LYS A 268 11.65 9.26 9.99
N PRO A 269 12.24 8.26 9.32
CA PRO A 269 11.43 7.19 8.74
C PRO A 269 10.64 6.46 9.83
N VAL A 270 9.46 5.97 9.47
CA VAL A 270 8.57 5.23 10.38
C VAL A 270 8.68 3.72 10.19
N PHE A 271 9.27 3.28 9.06
CA PHE A 271 9.59 1.88 8.78
C PHE A 271 10.71 1.81 7.76
N TRP A 272 11.74 0.98 8.01
CA TRP A 272 12.97 0.95 7.20
C TRP A 272 13.61 -0.43 7.17
N GLN A 273 14.63 -0.60 6.34
CA GLN A 273 15.35 -1.86 6.13
C GLN A 273 15.79 -2.55 7.44
N SER A 274 15.85 -3.86 7.42
CA SER A 274 16.36 -4.71 8.50
C SER A 274 17.19 -5.85 7.90
N PRO A 275 18.53 -5.77 7.95
CA PRO A 275 19.41 -6.84 7.46
C PRO A 275 19.14 -8.18 8.12
N GLU A 276 18.84 -8.20 9.44
CA GLU A 276 18.51 -9.40 10.19
C GLU A 276 17.24 -10.08 9.68
N ALA A 277 16.33 -9.30 9.12
CA ALA A 277 15.09 -9.77 8.52
C ALA A 277 15.21 -10.03 7.00
N GLN A 278 16.40 -9.89 6.42
CA GLN A 278 16.59 -9.94 4.97
C GLN A 278 15.57 -9.03 4.26
N ALA A 279 15.46 -7.78 4.72
CA ALA A 279 14.51 -6.79 4.25
C ALA A 279 15.25 -5.50 3.87
N PHE A 280 15.42 -5.27 2.58
CA PHE A 280 16.09 -4.11 2.01
C PHE A 280 15.15 -3.39 1.05
N GLY A 281 15.23 -2.07 0.98
CA GLY A 281 14.32 -1.28 0.16
C GLY A 281 12.86 -1.53 0.55
N THR A 282 12.55 -1.34 1.84
CA THR A 282 11.22 -1.61 2.41
C THR A 282 10.27 -0.46 2.17
N GLY A 283 9.28 -0.64 1.32
CA GLY A 283 8.35 0.44 1.01
C GLY A 283 7.14 0.01 0.20
N HIS A 284 6.49 0.99 -0.40
CA HIS A 284 5.28 0.87 -1.20
C HIS A 284 4.23 0.04 -0.45
N ASN A 285 3.78 0.58 0.66
CA ASN A 285 2.91 -0.12 1.60
C ASN A 285 1.44 0.09 1.31
N THR A 286 0.65 -0.83 1.81
CA THR A 286 -0.80 -0.69 1.99
C THR A 286 -1.21 -1.27 3.35
N PHE A 287 -2.45 -1.03 3.76
CA PHE A 287 -2.96 -1.46 5.05
C PHE A 287 -4.20 -2.32 4.90
N PHE A 288 -4.38 -3.26 5.83
CA PHE A 288 -5.60 -4.04 5.91
C PHE A 288 -5.95 -4.42 7.35
N LYS A 289 -7.21 -4.74 7.57
CA LYS A 289 -7.71 -5.30 8.84
C LYS A 289 -7.73 -6.82 8.77
N SER A 290 -7.52 -7.48 9.91
CA SER A 290 -7.83 -8.91 10.05
C SER A 290 -9.32 -9.18 9.72
N PRO A 291 -9.70 -10.44 9.34
CA PRO A 291 -11.09 -10.76 9.01
C PRO A 291 -12.11 -10.43 10.10
N ASP A 292 -11.73 -10.48 11.36
CA ASP A 292 -12.56 -10.10 12.51
C ASP A 292 -12.46 -8.62 12.90
N GLY A 293 -11.66 -7.82 12.15
CA GLY A 293 -11.49 -6.38 12.32
C GLY A 293 -10.66 -5.94 13.53
N LYS A 294 -10.06 -6.88 14.29
CA LYS A 294 -9.41 -6.57 15.56
C LYS A 294 -7.93 -6.18 15.43
N GLN A 295 -7.30 -6.57 14.35
CA GLN A 295 -5.88 -6.32 14.13
C GLN A 295 -5.67 -5.44 12.91
N ASP A 296 -4.71 -4.54 13.01
CA ASP A 296 -4.18 -3.72 11.92
C ASP A 296 -2.91 -4.35 11.36
N TRP A 297 -2.82 -4.40 10.04
CA TRP A 297 -1.73 -5.03 9.31
C TRP A 297 -1.16 -4.08 8.27
N ILE A 298 0.16 -4.10 8.12
CA ILE A 298 0.88 -3.48 7.02
C ILE A 298 1.31 -4.56 6.03
N LEU A 299 1.06 -4.31 4.75
CA LEU A 299 1.60 -5.05 3.62
C LEU A 299 2.56 -4.13 2.88
N TYR A 300 3.75 -4.58 2.57
CA TYR A 300 4.82 -3.82 1.92
C TYR A 300 5.67 -4.73 1.06
N HIS A 301 6.47 -4.19 0.15
CA HIS A 301 7.49 -5.01 -0.49
C HIS A 301 8.88 -4.80 0.12
N ALA A 302 9.74 -5.80 -0.03
CA ALA A 302 11.17 -5.70 0.27
C ALA A 302 11.96 -6.68 -0.58
N ASN A 303 13.21 -6.32 -0.87
CA ASN A 303 14.20 -7.21 -1.46
C ASN A 303 14.83 -8.10 -0.36
N PRO A 304 15.11 -9.40 -0.62
CA PRO A 304 15.77 -10.27 0.34
C PRO A 304 17.28 -10.01 0.50
N GLU A 305 17.90 -9.37 -0.49
CA GLU A 305 19.33 -9.06 -0.51
C GLU A 305 19.59 -7.58 -0.84
N VAL A 306 20.78 -7.11 -0.51
CA VAL A 306 21.23 -5.76 -0.87
C VAL A 306 21.39 -5.59 -2.37
N ASN A 307 21.18 -4.36 -2.86
CA ASN A 307 21.46 -3.95 -4.24
C ASN A 307 20.65 -4.68 -5.31
N GLU A 308 19.45 -5.13 -4.99
CA GLU A 308 18.52 -5.74 -5.95
C GLU A 308 17.63 -4.72 -6.68
N GLY A 309 17.57 -3.49 -6.16
CA GLY A 309 16.91 -2.36 -6.81
C GLY A 309 15.39 -2.52 -6.97
N CYS A 310 14.83 -1.83 -7.97
CA CYS A 310 13.40 -1.88 -8.31
C CYS A 310 12.98 -3.13 -9.08
N GLY A 311 13.79 -4.19 -9.04
CA GLY A 311 13.58 -5.41 -9.83
C GLY A 311 12.45 -6.30 -9.33
N GLY A 312 12.25 -7.42 -10.04
CA GLY A 312 11.20 -8.41 -9.76
C GLY A 312 11.44 -9.25 -8.50
N ARG A 313 12.52 -9.01 -7.73
CA ARG A 313 12.75 -9.68 -6.44
C ARG A 313 12.10 -8.96 -5.26
N ARG A 314 11.52 -7.77 -5.47
CA ARG A 314 10.66 -7.12 -4.49
C ARG A 314 9.48 -8.05 -4.17
N SER A 315 9.48 -8.61 -2.98
CA SER A 315 8.50 -9.61 -2.55
C SER A 315 7.53 -9.01 -1.53
N PRO A 316 6.21 -9.29 -1.64
CA PRO A 316 5.21 -8.76 -0.71
C PRO A 316 5.32 -9.46 0.64
N ARG A 317 5.34 -8.68 1.70
CA ARG A 317 5.46 -9.11 3.09
C ARG A 317 4.39 -8.46 3.93
N ALA A 318 3.83 -9.20 4.88
CA ALA A 318 2.82 -8.69 5.80
C ALA A 318 3.22 -8.91 7.24
N GLN A 319 2.84 -7.97 8.11
CA GLN A 319 2.97 -8.09 9.56
C GLN A 319 1.92 -7.25 10.27
N PRO A 320 1.50 -7.66 11.49
CA PRO A 320 0.63 -6.82 12.32
C PRO A 320 1.40 -5.62 12.85
N PHE A 321 0.67 -4.54 13.12
CA PHE A 321 1.22 -3.38 13.82
C PHE A 321 0.29 -2.92 14.94
N THR A 322 0.78 -2.04 15.80
CA THR A 322 0.07 -1.51 16.96
C THR A 322 0.01 0.02 16.91
N TRP A 323 -0.69 0.61 17.85
CA TRP A 323 -0.80 2.07 17.99
C TRP A 323 -0.06 2.53 19.24
N ASN A 324 0.66 3.64 19.12
CA ASN A 324 1.28 4.32 20.25
C ASN A 324 0.21 5.04 21.09
N ALA A 325 0.56 5.44 22.31
CA ALA A 325 -0.36 6.13 23.22
C ALA A 325 -0.87 7.47 22.68
N ASP A 326 -0.13 8.11 21.76
CA ASP A 326 -0.51 9.34 21.07
C ASP A 326 -1.38 9.10 19.81
N GLY A 327 -1.73 7.84 19.54
CA GLY A 327 -2.53 7.43 18.39
C GLY A 327 -1.76 7.33 17.08
N THR A 328 -0.43 7.49 17.07
CA THR A 328 0.39 7.24 15.88
C THR A 328 0.63 5.75 15.66
N PRO A 329 0.78 5.26 14.40
CA PRO A 329 1.07 3.85 14.15
C PRO A 329 2.48 3.47 14.62
N ASN A 330 2.60 2.26 15.15
CA ASN A 330 3.87 1.62 15.48
C ASN A 330 4.04 0.38 14.59
N PHE A 331 4.65 0.55 13.45
CA PHE A 331 4.84 -0.54 12.46
C PHE A 331 5.89 -1.58 12.90
N GLY A 332 6.67 -1.28 13.96
CA GLY A 332 7.76 -2.14 14.39
C GLY A 332 8.94 -2.16 13.42
N ARG A 333 9.56 -3.33 13.30
CA ARG A 333 10.63 -3.62 12.32
C ARG A 333 10.20 -4.77 11.43
N PRO A 334 10.74 -4.86 10.20
CA PRO A 334 10.49 -6.02 9.34
C PRO A 334 10.74 -7.33 10.08
N ILE A 335 9.78 -8.26 10.00
CA ILE A 335 9.88 -9.59 10.61
C ILE A 335 10.77 -10.49 9.72
N PRO A 336 11.72 -11.26 10.29
CA PRO A 336 12.57 -12.19 9.54
C PRO A 336 11.80 -13.19 8.70
N LEU A 337 12.32 -13.53 7.51
CA LEU A 337 11.66 -14.42 6.56
C LEU A 337 11.44 -15.86 7.08
N ASP A 338 12.28 -16.32 7.99
CA ASP A 338 12.18 -17.65 8.59
C ASP A 338 11.28 -17.69 9.84
N GLN A 339 10.90 -16.53 10.38
CA GLN A 339 10.09 -16.43 11.58
C GLN A 339 8.62 -16.72 11.26
N PRO A 340 7.97 -17.67 11.96
CA PRO A 340 6.54 -17.85 11.87
C PRO A 340 5.80 -16.64 12.44
N ILE A 341 4.75 -16.22 11.76
CA ILE A 341 3.85 -15.13 12.14
C ILE A 341 2.46 -15.73 12.28
N GLU A 342 1.75 -15.43 13.35
CA GLU A 342 0.35 -15.82 13.49
C GLU A 342 -0.49 -15.19 12.37
N LYS A 343 -1.38 -15.97 11.75
CA LYS A 343 -2.28 -15.44 10.73
C LYS A 343 -3.17 -14.34 11.29
N PRO A 344 -3.67 -13.41 10.47
CA PRO A 344 -4.64 -12.41 10.88
C PRO A 344 -5.82 -13.08 11.61
N SER A 345 -6.22 -12.51 12.76
CA SER A 345 -7.31 -13.10 13.58
C SER A 345 -8.61 -13.20 12.79
N GLY A 346 -9.32 -14.31 12.93
CA GLY A 346 -10.53 -14.60 12.17
C GLY A 346 -10.26 -15.13 10.75
N THR A 347 -9.00 -15.38 10.37
CA THR A 347 -8.68 -16.10 9.12
C THR A 347 -9.33 -17.49 9.16
N PRO A 348 -10.11 -17.89 8.16
CA PRO A 348 -10.71 -19.22 8.11
C PRO A 348 -9.63 -20.31 8.11
N ASP A 349 -9.94 -21.45 8.76
CA ASP A 349 -9.11 -22.64 8.61
C ASP A 349 -9.03 -23.08 7.15
N ALA A 350 -7.87 -23.59 6.74
CA ALA A 350 -7.70 -24.16 5.42
C ALA A 350 -8.71 -25.30 5.22
N GLN A 351 -9.58 -25.19 4.19
CA GLN A 351 -10.54 -26.24 3.84
C GLN A 351 -9.84 -27.38 3.11
#